data_4fc9098d90e9f97f69cec22b3c14f914
#
_entry.id   4fc9098d90e9f97f69cec22b3c14f914
#
_cell.length_a   1.000
_cell.length_b   1.000
_cell.length_c   1.000
_cell.angle_alpha   90.00
_cell.angle_beta   90.00
_cell.angle_gamma   90.00
#
_symmetry.space_group_name_H-M   'P 1'
#
loop_
_entity.id
_entity.type
_entity.pdbx_description
1 polymer ?
#
loop_
_entity_poly.entity_id
_entity_poly.type
_entity_poly.pdbx_seq_one_letter_code
_entity_poly.pdbx_strand_id
1 'polypeptide(L)'
;MASQMNPELPSPTGNGRSSAASWEQFEQSKMLELIRSLPEPKAYHHEELSAIRRQAAELRTRISQYQHALQRPIQHENKHYHITALGGAICRLKIILWRMFPFNNLPVEIVVNIFRFAVWSTINSPEGILLRFHLTWVCRRWRHIAIHDQTLWNTIWFKDVKLGYQRSKLYFERAGTATLDLRIEDDDNSRLIPGQPMTADDMTRILDILMIKSNQIRMLIVVVELWPPLLVLLDRLHRSSRTLHQLERIEIHRTGRPYRWDGPDYPLCDYEHALSLCNGQTQRINYICLNGIHLDWNRSCLTNLTNLDLRRMPPDLGPSLDRFRYMLESSPNLRKLSLDGAGPIVPMDSYARPYPPVFLPRLESLALGDFLVTYAIFYAGIIHAPNIREITLLNLVGEDHAQLFKVMTGKFPELLMLTLFSVKIRKGLENGRIMVPWLLSIPKIKFIRMAGMEPDMLDLFYVDGRFHIRNDIPLNLATEMKQAILANGSPITICPELEAIEVQQIDINSVVRFVSDRKRLEVPLRNLYIHLNSFNAMTPDETAILQTQKYEPNFVYVTVPMRLTPIEESIWKQVRGG
;
A
#
# COMPACT_ATOMS: atom_id res chain seq x y z
N MET A 1 -14.44 -0.46 -58.49
CA MET A 1 -13.17 -0.03 -59.16
C MET A 1 -12.08 0.05 -58.09
N ALA A 2 -11.34 -1.00 -57.93
CA ALA A 2 -10.18 -1.08 -57.05
C ALA A 2 -8.98 -1.45 -57.93
N SER A 3 -8.33 -0.44 -58.44
CA SER A 3 -7.16 -0.56 -59.31
C SER A 3 -5.91 -0.56 -58.44
N GLN A 4 -5.12 -1.58 -58.65
CA GLN A 4 -3.72 -1.83 -58.36
C GLN A 4 -2.86 -0.58 -58.05
N MET A 5 -2.22 -0.61 -56.86
CA MET A 5 -0.93 0.06 -56.64
C MET A 5 0.05 -0.98 -56.11
N ASN A 6 0.92 -1.43 -56.97
CA ASN A 6 2.15 -2.11 -56.62
C ASN A 6 3.24 -1.02 -56.44
N PRO A 7 3.85 -0.85 -55.29
CA PRO A 7 5.03 -0.01 -55.19
C PRO A 7 6.28 -0.85 -55.48
N GLU A 8 7.11 -0.43 -56.42
CA GLU A 8 8.41 -0.96 -56.73
C GLU A 8 9.35 -0.89 -55.53
N LEU A 9 10.08 -1.97 -55.32
CA LEU A 9 11.08 -2.15 -54.25
C LEU A 9 12.42 -1.56 -54.68
N PRO A 10 13.14 -0.82 -53.85
CA PRO A 10 14.53 -0.41 -54.13
C PRO A 10 15.48 -1.61 -53.97
N SER A 11 16.42 -1.73 -54.92
CA SER A 11 17.46 -2.76 -54.96
C SER A 11 18.47 -2.64 -53.80
N PRO A 12 18.95 -3.75 -53.24
CA PRO A 12 19.88 -3.71 -52.13
C PRO A 12 21.33 -3.70 -52.59
N THR A 13 22.03 -2.59 -52.37
CA THR A 13 23.51 -2.61 -52.37
C THR A 13 23.98 -1.97 -51.07
N GLY A 14 24.67 -2.75 -50.22
CA GLY A 14 25.53 -2.24 -49.15
C GLY A 14 25.36 -2.87 -47.78
N ASN A 15 26.37 -3.58 -47.35
CA ASN A 15 26.81 -4.00 -46.00
C ASN A 15 25.82 -4.56 -44.99
N GLY A 16 25.90 -5.84 -44.77
CA GLY A 16 24.99 -6.77 -44.12
C GLY A 16 24.93 -6.83 -42.57
N ARG A 17 25.05 -5.73 -41.82
CA ARG A 17 24.75 -5.74 -40.37
C ARG A 17 23.87 -4.57 -39.89
N SER A 18 23.60 -3.59 -40.68
CA SER A 18 22.69 -2.48 -40.37
C SER A 18 21.27 -2.70 -40.91
N SER A 19 21.03 -3.71 -41.73
CA SER A 19 19.79 -3.85 -42.50
C SER A 19 18.62 -4.47 -41.71
N ALA A 20 18.85 -5.39 -40.76
CA ALA A 20 17.78 -6.06 -40.06
C ALA A 20 17.00 -5.10 -39.11
N ALA A 21 17.72 -4.27 -38.36
CA ALA A 21 17.09 -3.28 -37.46
C ALA A 21 16.38 -2.15 -38.25
N SER A 22 16.89 -1.76 -39.41
CA SER A 22 16.25 -0.75 -40.25
C SER A 22 14.96 -1.28 -40.93
N TRP A 23 14.92 -2.58 -41.27
CA TRP A 23 13.73 -3.22 -41.85
C TRP A 23 12.61 -3.41 -40.80
N GLU A 24 12.91 -3.81 -39.56
CA GLU A 24 11.92 -3.88 -38.49
C GLU A 24 11.33 -2.49 -38.20
N GLN A 25 12.13 -1.45 -38.15
CA GLN A 25 11.66 -0.08 -37.97
C GLN A 25 10.81 0.41 -39.14
N PHE A 26 11.19 0.06 -40.38
CA PHE A 26 10.43 0.42 -41.58
C PHE A 26 9.09 -0.32 -41.64
N GLU A 27 9.04 -1.63 -41.33
CA GLU A 27 7.78 -2.38 -41.25
C GLU A 27 6.89 -1.89 -40.10
N GLN A 28 7.46 -1.56 -38.94
CA GLN A 28 6.71 -0.95 -37.84
C GLN A 28 6.15 0.42 -38.22
N SER A 29 6.91 1.24 -38.95
CA SER A 29 6.46 2.55 -39.43
C SER A 29 5.33 2.42 -40.44
N LYS A 30 5.45 1.53 -41.44
CA LYS A 30 4.37 1.24 -42.40
C LYS A 30 3.13 0.64 -41.74
N MET A 31 3.32 -0.23 -40.75
CA MET A 31 2.19 -0.79 -40.00
C MET A 31 1.45 0.27 -39.20
N LEU A 32 2.18 1.19 -38.56
CA LEU A 32 1.60 2.33 -37.84
C LEU A 32 0.86 3.28 -38.79
N GLU A 33 1.39 3.53 -39.97
CA GLU A 33 0.74 4.34 -40.98
C GLU A 33 -0.51 3.69 -41.53
N LEU A 34 -0.48 2.37 -41.78
CA LEU A 34 -1.64 1.59 -42.17
C LEU A 34 -2.73 1.60 -41.09
N ILE A 35 -2.36 1.38 -39.81
CA ILE A 35 -3.29 1.46 -38.68
C ILE A 35 -3.89 2.87 -38.57
N ARG A 36 -3.11 3.93 -38.78
CA ARG A 36 -3.60 5.32 -38.77
C ARG A 36 -4.58 5.61 -39.90
N SER A 37 -4.43 4.97 -41.05
CA SER A 37 -5.32 5.13 -42.20
C SER A 37 -6.60 4.31 -42.15
N LEU A 38 -6.72 3.36 -41.20
CA LEU A 38 -7.91 2.53 -41.10
C LEU A 38 -9.12 3.36 -40.65
N PRO A 39 -10.29 3.16 -41.29
CA PRO A 39 -11.52 3.75 -40.83
C PRO A 39 -11.86 3.23 -39.43
N GLU A 40 -12.60 4.03 -38.68
CA GLU A 40 -13.08 3.60 -37.36
C GLU A 40 -13.91 2.30 -37.46
N PRO A 41 -13.80 1.38 -36.47
CA PRO A 41 -14.59 0.15 -36.48
C PRO A 41 -16.08 0.48 -36.51
N LYS A 42 -16.80 -0.13 -37.45
CA LYS A 42 -18.27 -0.04 -37.55
C LYS A 42 -18.89 -1.34 -37.02
N ALA A 43 -20.14 -1.26 -36.56
CA ALA A 43 -20.93 -2.45 -36.36
C ALA A 43 -21.13 -3.16 -37.70
N TYR A 44 -20.90 -4.47 -37.75
CA TYR A 44 -21.06 -5.29 -38.95
C TYR A 44 -22.39 -6.04 -38.92
N HIS A 45 -23.03 -6.16 -40.08
CA HIS A 45 -24.15 -7.09 -40.25
C HIS A 45 -23.64 -8.55 -40.20
N HIS A 46 -24.54 -9.50 -39.90
CA HIS A 46 -24.20 -10.91 -39.67
C HIS A 46 -23.50 -11.55 -40.89
N GLU A 47 -23.90 -11.22 -42.10
CA GLU A 47 -23.28 -11.73 -43.33
C GLU A 47 -21.86 -11.19 -43.53
N GLU A 48 -21.62 -9.90 -43.27
CA GLU A 48 -20.32 -9.28 -43.33
C GLU A 48 -19.37 -9.91 -42.29
N LEU A 49 -19.86 -10.16 -41.05
CA LEU A 49 -19.11 -10.85 -40.02
C LEU A 49 -18.68 -12.25 -40.42
N SER A 50 -19.56 -12.97 -41.13
CA SER A 50 -19.29 -14.32 -41.64
C SER A 50 -18.18 -14.33 -42.70
N ALA A 51 -18.21 -13.35 -43.61
CA ALA A 51 -17.19 -13.16 -44.64
C ALA A 51 -15.82 -12.81 -44.01
N ILE A 52 -15.81 -11.88 -43.02
CA ILE A 52 -14.59 -11.47 -42.33
C ILE A 52 -14.01 -12.62 -41.50
N ARG A 53 -14.84 -13.42 -40.83
CA ARG A 53 -14.38 -14.63 -40.11
C ARG A 53 -13.72 -15.65 -41.04
N ARG A 54 -14.26 -15.84 -42.25
CA ARG A 54 -13.67 -16.70 -43.27
C ARG A 54 -12.29 -16.18 -43.70
N GLN A 55 -12.19 -14.89 -43.97
CA GLN A 55 -10.92 -14.25 -44.30
C GLN A 55 -9.88 -14.37 -43.17
N ALA A 56 -10.30 -14.24 -41.91
CA ALA A 56 -9.43 -14.46 -40.76
C ALA A 56 -8.92 -15.92 -40.66
N ALA A 57 -9.79 -16.91 -40.96
CA ALA A 57 -9.43 -18.31 -40.98
C ALA A 57 -8.41 -18.61 -42.09
N GLU A 58 -8.59 -18.08 -43.30
CA GLU A 58 -7.66 -18.18 -44.40
C GLU A 58 -6.26 -17.63 -44.05
N LEU A 59 -6.23 -16.44 -43.39
CA LEU A 59 -4.97 -15.85 -42.95
C LEU A 59 -4.26 -16.70 -41.89
N ARG A 60 -4.99 -17.31 -40.95
CA ARG A 60 -4.40 -18.24 -39.97
C ARG A 60 -3.77 -19.45 -40.65
N THR A 61 -4.42 -20.00 -41.66
CA THR A 61 -3.87 -21.10 -42.44
C THR A 61 -2.59 -20.68 -43.16
N ARG A 62 -2.55 -19.52 -43.82
CA ARG A 62 -1.36 -18.99 -44.47
C ARG A 62 -0.22 -18.72 -43.48
N ILE A 63 -0.52 -18.17 -42.32
CA ILE A 63 0.48 -17.94 -41.23
C ILE A 63 1.11 -19.28 -40.84
N SER A 64 0.30 -20.33 -40.61
CA SER A 64 0.80 -21.67 -40.29
C SER A 64 1.68 -22.24 -41.42
N GLN A 65 1.31 -22.03 -42.66
CA GLN A 65 2.10 -22.46 -43.82
C GLN A 65 3.47 -21.77 -43.88
N TYR A 66 3.50 -20.46 -43.69
CA TYR A 66 4.77 -19.69 -43.67
C TYR A 66 5.65 -20.07 -42.48
N GLN A 67 5.06 -20.29 -41.31
CA GLN A 67 5.79 -20.74 -40.11
C GLN A 67 6.42 -22.13 -40.35
N HIS A 68 5.64 -23.04 -40.93
CA HIS A 68 6.12 -24.38 -41.25
C HIS A 68 7.21 -24.35 -42.35
N ALA A 69 7.06 -23.48 -43.36
CA ALA A 69 8.07 -23.31 -44.38
C ALA A 69 9.41 -22.80 -43.78
N LEU A 70 9.37 -21.88 -42.83
CA LEU A 70 10.55 -21.34 -42.15
C LEU A 70 11.27 -22.32 -41.22
N GLN A 71 10.62 -23.42 -40.83
CA GLN A 71 11.24 -24.49 -40.03
C GLN A 71 12.09 -25.45 -40.89
N ARG A 72 11.94 -25.42 -42.24
CA ARG A 72 12.74 -26.26 -43.17
C ARG A 72 14.02 -25.53 -43.58
N PRO A 73 15.11 -26.22 -43.91
CA PRO A 73 16.32 -25.63 -44.47
C PRO A 73 15.99 -25.03 -45.84
N ILE A 74 15.99 -23.67 -45.92
CA ILE A 74 15.62 -22.93 -47.13
C ILE A 74 16.80 -22.06 -47.55
N GLN A 75 16.98 -21.89 -48.87
CA GLN A 75 17.93 -20.93 -49.45
C GLN A 75 17.65 -19.50 -49.00
N HIS A 76 18.68 -18.70 -48.81
CA HIS A 76 18.63 -17.39 -48.14
C HIS A 76 17.61 -16.41 -48.76
N GLU A 77 17.43 -16.41 -50.06
CA GLU A 77 16.46 -15.53 -50.77
C GLU A 77 15.02 -15.92 -50.49
N ASN A 78 14.68 -17.20 -50.45
CA ASN A 78 13.34 -17.66 -50.12
C ASN A 78 12.99 -17.43 -48.65
N LYS A 79 13.98 -17.43 -47.76
CA LYS A 79 13.76 -17.16 -46.32
C LYS A 79 13.27 -15.76 -46.07
N HIS A 80 13.85 -14.75 -46.75
CA HIS A 80 13.42 -13.36 -46.62
C HIS A 80 11.99 -13.16 -47.12
N TYR A 81 11.62 -13.76 -48.24
CA TYR A 81 10.24 -13.74 -48.74
C TYR A 81 9.25 -14.29 -47.73
N HIS A 82 9.53 -15.46 -47.13
CA HIS A 82 8.63 -16.07 -46.16
C HIS A 82 8.50 -15.25 -44.87
N ILE A 83 9.56 -14.61 -44.38
CA ILE A 83 9.54 -13.71 -43.22
C ILE A 83 8.63 -12.51 -43.50
N THR A 84 8.82 -11.84 -44.65
CA THR A 84 8.02 -10.68 -45.03
C THR A 84 6.54 -11.04 -45.24
N ALA A 85 6.28 -12.17 -45.93
CA ALA A 85 4.93 -12.65 -46.15
C ALA A 85 4.22 -13.05 -44.84
N LEU A 86 4.95 -13.68 -43.92
CA LEU A 86 4.47 -13.99 -42.57
C LEU A 86 4.11 -12.72 -41.80
N GLY A 87 4.99 -11.73 -41.77
CA GLY A 87 4.76 -10.44 -41.12
C GLY A 87 3.50 -9.75 -41.65
N GLY A 88 3.38 -9.68 -42.98
CA GLY A 88 2.22 -9.12 -43.65
C GLY A 88 0.91 -9.87 -43.33
N ALA A 89 0.95 -11.20 -43.30
CA ALA A 89 -0.22 -12.01 -42.96
C ALA A 89 -0.65 -11.83 -41.49
N ILE A 90 0.29 -11.80 -40.56
CA ILE A 90 0.05 -11.53 -39.14
C ILE A 90 -0.55 -10.14 -38.95
N CYS A 91 0.00 -9.12 -39.62
CA CYS A 91 -0.53 -7.76 -39.56
C CYS A 91 -1.98 -7.69 -40.05
N ARG A 92 -2.28 -8.27 -41.21
CA ARG A 92 -3.65 -8.33 -41.75
C ARG A 92 -4.62 -9.04 -40.82
N LEU A 93 -4.19 -10.17 -40.25
CA LEU A 93 -5.02 -10.91 -39.28
C LEU A 93 -5.31 -10.07 -38.03
N LYS A 94 -4.29 -9.39 -37.47
CA LYS A 94 -4.48 -8.50 -36.32
C LYS A 94 -5.46 -7.37 -36.61
N ILE A 95 -5.40 -6.76 -37.81
CA ILE A 95 -6.33 -5.71 -38.23
C ILE A 95 -7.76 -6.25 -38.31
N ILE A 96 -7.95 -7.44 -38.91
CA ILE A 96 -9.26 -8.08 -39.02
C ILE A 96 -9.83 -8.40 -37.64
N LEU A 97 -9.04 -9.02 -36.78
CA LEU A 97 -9.44 -9.35 -35.41
C LEU A 97 -9.81 -8.08 -34.62
N TRP A 98 -9.03 -7.01 -34.77
CA TRP A 98 -9.32 -5.73 -34.13
C TRP A 98 -10.64 -5.15 -34.61
N ARG A 99 -10.93 -5.21 -35.92
CA ARG A 99 -12.22 -4.75 -36.49
C ARG A 99 -13.41 -5.53 -35.98
N MET A 100 -13.27 -6.86 -35.80
CA MET A 100 -14.32 -7.74 -35.29
C MET A 100 -14.44 -7.72 -33.77
N PHE A 101 -13.59 -6.98 -33.07
CA PHE A 101 -13.54 -7.03 -31.61
C PHE A 101 -14.82 -6.42 -31.02
N PRO A 102 -15.63 -7.17 -30.27
CA PRO A 102 -16.92 -6.71 -29.78
C PRO A 102 -16.86 -5.45 -28.93
N PHE A 103 -15.70 -5.16 -28.34
CA PHE A 103 -15.43 -3.95 -27.55
C PHE A 103 -15.71 -2.66 -28.35
N ASN A 104 -15.50 -2.67 -29.66
CA ASN A 104 -15.73 -1.51 -30.51
C ASN A 104 -17.22 -1.15 -30.65
N ASN A 105 -18.11 -2.08 -30.32
CA ASN A 105 -19.55 -1.89 -30.37
C ASN A 105 -20.12 -1.43 -29.02
N LEU A 106 -19.30 -1.37 -27.97
CA LEU A 106 -19.75 -0.93 -26.65
C LEU A 106 -20.07 0.57 -26.66
N PRO A 107 -21.12 1.01 -25.95
CA PRO A 107 -21.37 2.42 -25.64
C PRO A 107 -20.14 3.08 -24.98
N VAL A 108 -19.97 4.37 -25.21
CA VAL A 108 -18.80 5.13 -24.69
C VAL A 108 -18.73 5.05 -23.17
N GLU A 109 -19.87 5.07 -22.49
CA GLU A 109 -19.99 5.00 -21.04
C GLU A 109 -19.42 3.70 -20.47
N ILE A 110 -19.67 2.58 -21.16
CA ILE A 110 -19.13 1.27 -20.77
C ILE A 110 -17.61 1.23 -21.00
N VAL A 111 -17.15 1.76 -22.13
CA VAL A 111 -15.72 1.85 -22.42
C VAL A 111 -14.99 2.72 -21.38
N VAL A 112 -15.57 3.86 -21.01
CA VAL A 112 -15.05 4.74 -19.96
C VAL A 112 -14.94 4.00 -18.63
N ASN A 113 -15.99 3.27 -18.23
CA ASN A 113 -15.97 2.50 -16.98
C ASN A 113 -14.90 1.38 -17.00
N ILE A 114 -14.72 0.71 -18.14
CA ILE A 114 -13.64 -0.28 -18.31
C ILE A 114 -12.26 0.39 -18.18
N PHE A 115 -12.06 1.56 -18.78
CA PHE A 115 -10.80 2.32 -18.68
C PHE A 115 -10.52 2.74 -17.24
N ARG A 116 -11.51 3.28 -16.54
CA ARG A 116 -11.42 3.64 -15.13
C ARG A 116 -11.06 2.43 -14.28
N PHE A 117 -11.78 1.33 -14.46
CA PHE A 117 -11.49 0.10 -13.74
C PHE A 117 -10.06 -0.39 -14.02
N ALA A 118 -9.64 -0.45 -15.28
CA ALA A 118 -8.30 -0.88 -15.65
C ALA A 118 -7.19 0.00 -15.03
N VAL A 119 -7.35 1.33 -15.08
CA VAL A 119 -6.37 2.29 -14.52
C VAL A 119 -6.33 2.23 -13.00
N TRP A 120 -7.49 2.13 -12.34
CA TRP A 120 -7.58 2.23 -10.88
C TRP A 120 -7.49 0.89 -10.14
N SER A 121 -7.58 -0.25 -10.86
CA SER A 121 -7.38 -1.58 -10.28
C SER A 121 -5.91 -2.00 -10.18
N THR A 122 -4.99 -1.25 -10.76
CA THR A 122 -3.56 -1.56 -10.69
C THR A 122 -3.05 -1.37 -9.27
N ILE A 123 -2.36 -2.38 -8.76
CA ILE A 123 -1.78 -2.38 -7.41
C ILE A 123 -0.63 -1.35 -7.32
N ASN A 124 0.05 -1.08 -8.45
CA ASN A 124 1.21 -0.20 -8.52
C ASN A 124 0.86 1.13 -9.21
N SER A 125 1.05 2.25 -8.51
CA SER A 125 0.84 3.59 -9.08
C SER A 125 1.57 3.85 -10.43
N PRO A 126 2.83 3.41 -10.63
CA PRO A 126 3.51 3.57 -11.91
C PRO A 126 2.81 2.86 -13.07
N GLU A 127 2.25 1.67 -12.86
CA GLU A 127 1.52 0.92 -13.88
C GLU A 127 0.25 1.64 -14.32
N GLY A 128 -0.52 2.18 -13.37
CA GLY A 128 -1.70 2.98 -13.67
C GLY A 128 -1.39 4.23 -14.51
N ILE A 129 -0.24 4.88 -14.25
CA ILE A 129 0.23 6.02 -15.05
C ILE A 129 0.53 5.58 -16.49
N LEU A 130 1.27 4.48 -16.67
CA LEU A 130 1.61 3.95 -17.99
C LEU A 130 0.36 3.50 -18.75
N LEU A 131 -0.58 2.86 -18.08
CA LEU A 131 -1.79 2.37 -18.70
C LEU A 131 -2.63 3.50 -19.31
N ARG A 132 -2.68 4.68 -18.68
CA ARG A 132 -3.35 5.86 -19.27
C ARG A 132 -2.77 6.22 -20.64
N PHE A 133 -1.44 6.16 -20.80
CA PHE A 133 -0.81 6.37 -22.11
C PHE A 133 -1.16 5.25 -23.08
N HIS A 134 -1.06 3.99 -22.65
CA HIS A 134 -1.39 2.85 -23.50
C HIS A 134 -2.82 2.95 -24.05
N LEU A 135 -3.79 3.35 -23.23
CA LEU A 135 -5.17 3.58 -23.68
C LEU A 135 -5.23 4.63 -24.82
N THR A 136 -4.39 5.66 -24.76
CA THR A 136 -4.37 6.69 -25.84
C THR A 136 -3.63 6.23 -27.10
N TRP A 137 -2.90 5.10 -27.04
CA TRP A 137 -2.12 4.59 -28.17
C TRP A 137 -2.80 3.47 -28.95
N VAL A 138 -3.85 2.87 -28.43
CA VAL A 138 -4.53 1.72 -29.03
C VAL A 138 -5.17 2.10 -30.37
N CYS A 139 -6.05 3.11 -30.41
CA CYS A 139 -6.67 3.61 -31.62
C CYS A 139 -7.22 5.04 -31.43
N ARG A 140 -7.67 5.67 -32.52
CA ARG A 140 -8.24 7.03 -32.48
C ARG A 140 -9.43 7.16 -31.55
N ARG A 141 -10.37 6.19 -31.59
CA ARG A 141 -11.56 6.15 -30.71
C ARG A 141 -11.17 6.08 -29.24
N TRP A 142 -10.26 5.16 -28.88
CA TRP A 142 -9.79 5.03 -27.50
C TRP A 142 -9.10 6.29 -27.01
N ARG A 143 -8.23 6.85 -27.86
CA ARG A 143 -7.56 8.13 -27.55
C ARG A 143 -8.57 9.23 -27.31
N HIS A 144 -9.59 9.37 -28.17
CA HIS A 144 -10.64 10.38 -28.01
C HIS A 144 -11.38 10.17 -26.68
N ILE A 145 -11.86 8.96 -26.41
CA ILE A 145 -12.54 8.63 -25.16
C ILE A 145 -11.65 8.91 -23.95
N ALA A 146 -10.40 8.40 -23.94
CA ALA A 146 -9.50 8.54 -22.81
C ALA A 146 -9.12 10.00 -22.52
N ILE A 147 -8.89 10.83 -23.56
CA ILE A 147 -8.54 12.25 -23.38
C ILE A 147 -9.71 13.06 -22.83
N HIS A 148 -10.95 12.75 -23.22
CA HIS A 148 -12.14 13.48 -22.78
C HIS A 148 -12.71 13.01 -21.43
N ASP A 149 -12.28 11.86 -20.92
CA ASP A 149 -12.64 11.45 -19.57
C ASP A 149 -11.73 12.11 -18.52
N GLN A 150 -12.18 13.23 -17.98
CA GLN A 150 -11.46 14.02 -16.98
C GLN A 150 -11.01 13.20 -15.75
N THR A 151 -11.77 12.17 -15.39
CA THR A 151 -11.48 11.34 -14.20
C THR A 151 -10.28 10.41 -14.38
N LEU A 152 -9.87 10.13 -15.62
CA LEU A 152 -8.63 9.40 -15.87
C LEU A 152 -7.38 10.23 -15.59
N TRP A 153 -7.50 11.57 -15.61
CA TRP A 153 -6.36 12.49 -15.49
C TRP A 153 -6.30 13.20 -14.14
N ASN A 154 -7.27 12.99 -13.27
CA ASN A 154 -7.44 13.73 -12.02
C ASN A 154 -6.44 13.34 -10.91
N THR A 155 -5.75 12.20 -11.01
CA THR A 155 -4.67 11.83 -10.10
C THR A 155 -3.34 12.21 -10.72
N ILE A 156 -2.65 13.16 -10.10
CA ILE A 156 -1.49 13.82 -10.67
C ILE A 156 -0.30 13.72 -9.70
N TRP A 157 0.82 13.31 -10.24
CA TRP A 157 2.05 13.16 -9.49
C TRP A 157 3.13 14.10 -10.02
N PHE A 158 3.53 15.07 -9.19
CA PHE A 158 4.62 16.01 -9.45
C PHE A 158 5.93 15.43 -8.90
N LYS A 159 6.70 14.79 -9.75
CA LYS A 159 7.97 14.16 -9.40
C LYS A 159 9.16 14.65 -10.25
N ASP A 160 8.95 15.02 -11.50
CA ASP A 160 10.01 15.32 -12.46
C ASP A 160 10.38 16.81 -12.47
N VAL A 161 11.21 17.27 -11.54
CA VAL A 161 11.68 18.66 -11.46
C VAL A 161 12.43 19.06 -12.74
N LYS A 162 13.34 18.20 -13.23
CA LYS A 162 14.19 18.47 -14.41
C LYS A 162 13.39 18.70 -15.70
N LEU A 163 12.22 18.10 -15.83
CA LEU A 163 11.34 18.23 -17.00
C LEU A 163 10.29 19.34 -16.85
N GLY A 164 10.39 20.19 -15.83
CA GLY A 164 9.46 21.30 -15.60
C GLY A 164 8.01 20.84 -15.41
N TYR A 165 7.81 19.62 -14.95
CA TYR A 165 6.50 19.01 -14.69
C TYR A 165 5.55 18.96 -15.91
N GLN A 166 6.08 18.85 -17.11
CA GLN A 166 5.31 18.89 -18.37
C GLN A 166 4.14 17.88 -18.38
N ARG A 167 4.41 16.64 -17.96
CA ARG A 167 3.40 15.59 -17.87
C ARG A 167 2.30 15.96 -16.85
N SER A 168 2.69 16.43 -15.68
CA SER A 168 1.76 16.78 -14.60
C SER A 168 0.89 17.98 -14.99
N LYS A 169 1.46 18.96 -15.69
CA LYS A 169 0.71 20.10 -16.28
C LYS A 169 -0.33 19.62 -17.28
N LEU A 170 0.03 18.72 -18.18
CA LEU A 170 -0.90 18.16 -19.16
C LEU A 170 -2.05 17.41 -18.49
N TYR A 171 -1.76 16.63 -17.40
CA TYR A 171 -2.80 15.94 -16.66
C TYR A 171 -3.71 16.94 -15.94
N PHE A 172 -3.14 17.98 -15.36
CA PHE A 172 -3.87 19.05 -14.70
C PHE A 172 -4.83 19.78 -15.66
N GLU A 173 -4.41 20.02 -16.89
CA GLU A 173 -5.27 20.59 -17.95
C GLU A 173 -6.40 19.61 -18.30
N ARG A 174 -6.08 18.34 -18.58
CA ARG A 174 -7.07 17.30 -18.98
C ARG A 174 -8.05 16.93 -17.88
N ALA A 175 -7.68 17.08 -16.61
CA ALA A 175 -8.58 16.85 -15.50
C ALA A 175 -9.77 17.82 -15.48
N GLY A 176 -9.72 18.93 -16.22
CA GLY A 176 -10.85 19.85 -16.41
C GLY A 176 -11.44 20.32 -15.08
N THR A 177 -12.69 19.96 -14.81
CA THR A 177 -13.45 20.28 -13.59
C THR A 177 -13.51 19.12 -12.58
N ALA A 178 -12.86 18.00 -12.86
CA ALA A 178 -12.86 16.86 -11.95
C ALA A 178 -12.14 17.20 -10.64
N THR A 179 -12.54 16.53 -9.56
CA THR A 179 -11.84 16.59 -8.27
C THR A 179 -10.43 16.04 -8.40
N LEU A 180 -9.44 16.72 -7.81
CA LEU A 180 -8.04 16.43 -7.97
C LEU A 180 -7.45 15.67 -6.77
N ASP A 181 -6.73 14.61 -7.08
CA ASP A 181 -5.90 13.86 -6.15
C ASP A 181 -4.43 14.11 -6.52
N LEU A 182 -3.72 14.81 -5.64
CA LEU A 182 -2.40 15.34 -5.94
C LEU A 182 -1.33 14.67 -5.08
N ARG A 183 -0.21 14.33 -5.70
CA ARG A 183 1.00 13.90 -5.01
C ARG A 183 2.20 14.74 -5.48
N ILE A 184 2.90 15.33 -4.55
CA ILE A 184 4.15 16.07 -4.75
C ILE A 184 5.25 15.28 -4.06
N GLU A 185 6.32 14.95 -4.75
CA GLU A 185 7.37 14.11 -4.20
C GLU A 185 8.74 14.52 -4.74
N ASP A 186 9.74 14.47 -3.88
CA ASP A 186 11.14 14.62 -4.28
C ASP A 186 11.51 13.57 -5.33
N ASP A 187 12.50 13.89 -6.15
CA ASP A 187 13.03 12.95 -7.13
C ASP A 187 13.68 11.76 -6.39
N ASP A 188 13.46 10.56 -6.91
CA ASP A 188 13.86 9.32 -6.23
C ASP A 188 15.38 9.18 -6.22
N ASN A 189 15.98 9.23 -5.02
CA ASN A 189 17.42 9.02 -4.80
C ASN A 189 17.90 7.59 -5.15
N SER A 190 16.99 6.67 -5.51
CA SER A 190 17.32 5.30 -5.90
C SER A 190 17.92 5.17 -7.31
N ARG A 191 17.95 6.24 -8.11
CA ARG A 191 18.59 6.24 -9.43
C ARG A 191 20.07 6.54 -9.29
N LEU A 192 20.89 5.97 -10.18
CA LEU A 192 22.36 6.09 -10.25
C LEU A 192 22.94 7.53 -10.17
N ILE A 193 22.11 8.55 -10.25
CA ILE A 193 22.44 9.95 -9.96
C ILE A 193 21.45 10.38 -8.87
N PRO A 194 21.91 10.73 -7.67
CA PRO A 194 21.04 11.26 -6.61
C PRO A 194 20.20 12.41 -7.18
N GLY A 195 18.87 12.32 -7.03
CA GLY A 195 17.99 13.43 -7.35
C GLY A 195 18.36 14.62 -6.47
N GLN A 196 18.22 15.83 -6.97
CA GLN A 196 18.30 17.00 -6.12
C GLN A 196 17.02 17.07 -5.29
N PRO A 197 17.10 17.29 -3.95
CA PRO A 197 15.92 17.51 -3.14
C PRO A 197 15.17 18.75 -3.64
N MET A 198 13.86 18.73 -3.50
CA MET A 198 12.98 19.84 -3.90
C MET A 198 13.34 21.12 -3.14
N THR A 199 13.45 22.22 -3.86
CA THR A 199 13.70 23.53 -3.29
C THR A 199 12.39 24.27 -2.95
N ALA A 200 12.49 25.35 -2.17
CA ALA A 200 11.36 26.25 -1.91
C ALA A 200 10.77 26.84 -3.20
N ASP A 201 11.64 27.17 -4.17
CA ASP A 201 11.23 27.73 -5.46
C ASP A 201 10.47 26.70 -6.31
N ASP A 202 10.90 25.42 -6.27
CA ASP A 202 10.20 24.35 -6.98
C ASP A 202 8.80 24.15 -6.39
N MET A 203 8.69 24.12 -5.07
CA MET A 203 7.39 24.04 -4.39
C MET A 203 6.50 25.24 -4.73
N THR A 204 7.06 26.45 -4.74
CA THR A 204 6.32 27.67 -5.13
C THR A 204 5.76 27.53 -6.55
N ARG A 205 6.58 27.10 -7.51
CA ARG A 205 6.13 26.90 -8.92
C ARG A 205 5.03 25.85 -9.04
N ILE A 206 5.11 24.76 -8.28
CA ILE A 206 4.05 23.74 -8.25
C ILE A 206 2.78 24.33 -7.68
N LEU A 207 2.87 24.99 -6.53
CA LEU A 207 1.71 25.56 -5.85
C LEU A 207 1.03 26.67 -6.67
N ASP A 208 1.79 27.47 -7.42
CA ASP A 208 1.22 28.48 -8.32
C ASP A 208 0.36 27.82 -9.42
N ILE A 209 0.74 26.65 -9.91
CA ILE A 209 -0.10 25.87 -10.83
C ILE A 209 -1.32 25.32 -10.12
N LEU A 210 -1.13 24.69 -8.95
CA LEU A 210 -2.20 23.98 -8.24
C LEU A 210 -3.29 24.92 -7.71
N MET A 211 -2.92 26.10 -7.23
CA MET A 211 -3.87 27.04 -6.63
C MET A 211 -4.88 27.59 -7.65
N ILE A 212 -4.63 27.51 -8.95
CA ILE A 212 -5.60 27.86 -10.01
C ILE A 212 -6.89 27.03 -9.87
N LYS A 213 -6.77 25.74 -9.46
CA LYS A 213 -7.89 24.82 -9.23
C LYS A 213 -7.99 24.39 -7.76
N SER A 214 -7.63 25.25 -6.82
CA SER A 214 -7.63 24.94 -5.38
C SER A 214 -8.97 24.40 -4.88
N ASN A 215 -10.06 24.88 -5.43
CA ASN A 215 -11.43 24.43 -5.10
C ASN A 215 -11.78 23.01 -5.56
N GLN A 216 -10.91 22.38 -6.37
CA GLN A 216 -11.10 21.01 -6.86
C GLN A 216 -10.20 20.01 -6.11
N ILE A 217 -9.24 20.48 -5.30
CA ILE A 217 -8.31 19.60 -4.60
C ILE A 217 -9.04 18.85 -3.50
N ARG A 218 -9.13 17.51 -3.66
CA ARG A 218 -9.72 16.59 -2.70
C ARG A 218 -8.66 15.92 -1.84
N MET A 219 -7.55 15.51 -2.43
CA MET A 219 -6.45 14.85 -1.75
C MET A 219 -5.13 15.53 -2.10
N LEU A 220 -4.31 15.75 -1.07
CA LEU A 220 -2.96 16.28 -1.21
C LEU A 220 -1.98 15.43 -0.40
N ILE A 221 -1.06 14.78 -1.10
CA ILE A 221 0.05 14.02 -0.51
C ILE A 221 1.34 14.71 -0.87
N VAL A 222 2.16 15.05 0.12
CA VAL A 222 3.46 15.69 -0.07
C VAL A 222 4.54 14.88 0.64
N VAL A 223 5.57 14.50 -0.10
CA VAL A 223 6.71 13.71 0.39
C VAL A 223 7.99 14.43 -0.01
N VAL A 224 8.63 15.10 0.92
CA VAL A 224 9.85 15.88 0.66
C VAL A 224 10.87 15.70 1.78
N GLU A 225 12.13 15.90 1.46
CA GLU A 225 13.22 15.71 2.41
C GLU A 225 13.44 16.97 3.29
N LEU A 226 13.42 18.16 2.69
CA LEU A 226 13.84 19.39 3.32
C LEU A 226 12.69 20.20 3.92
N TRP A 227 13.01 21.08 4.89
CA TRP A 227 12.08 22.01 5.50
C TRP A 227 11.63 23.15 4.58
N PRO A 228 12.51 23.86 3.82
CA PRO A 228 12.10 25.03 3.06
C PRO A 228 10.89 24.82 2.14
N PRO A 229 10.79 23.74 1.33
CA PRO A 229 9.60 23.49 0.53
C PRO A 229 8.35 23.23 1.36
N LEU A 230 8.49 22.61 2.56
CA LEU A 230 7.34 22.37 3.46
C LEU A 230 6.81 23.66 4.06
N LEU A 231 7.68 24.59 4.44
CA LEU A 231 7.27 25.89 4.98
C LEU A 231 6.49 26.69 3.94
N VAL A 232 6.95 26.69 2.68
CA VAL A 232 6.20 27.29 1.56
C VAL A 232 4.83 26.65 1.39
N LEU A 233 4.75 25.31 1.48
CA LEU A 233 3.49 24.58 1.40
C LEU A 233 2.54 25.00 2.53
N LEU A 234 3.00 24.94 3.79
CA LEU A 234 2.18 25.24 4.96
C LEU A 234 1.68 26.68 4.94
N ASP A 235 2.54 27.64 4.58
CA ASP A 235 2.17 29.06 4.42
C ASP A 235 1.11 29.22 3.31
N ARG A 236 1.28 28.55 2.17
CA ARG A 236 0.32 28.60 1.07
C ARG A 236 -1.03 27.99 1.47
N LEU A 237 -1.04 26.85 2.15
CA LEU A 237 -2.26 26.23 2.67
C LEU A 237 -2.97 27.14 3.69
N HIS A 238 -2.20 27.78 4.56
CA HIS A 238 -2.74 28.75 5.54
C HIS A 238 -3.45 29.91 4.85
N ARG A 239 -2.81 30.53 3.85
CA ARG A 239 -3.38 31.67 3.10
C ARG A 239 -4.54 31.31 2.19
N SER A 240 -4.53 30.10 1.63
CA SER A 240 -5.53 29.64 0.66
C SER A 240 -6.69 28.87 1.29
N SER A 241 -6.86 28.92 2.58
CA SER A 241 -7.86 28.15 3.35
C SER A 241 -9.29 28.25 2.81
N ARG A 242 -9.69 29.46 2.38
CA ARG A 242 -11.05 29.71 1.88
C ARG A 242 -11.35 29.04 0.53
N THR A 243 -10.34 28.62 -0.23
CA THR A 243 -10.52 28.00 -1.55
C THR A 243 -10.39 26.48 -1.52
N LEU A 244 -9.82 25.91 -0.44
CA LEU A 244 -9.58 24.47 -0.27
C LEU A 244 -10.78 23.73 0.35
N HIS A 245 -11.99 24.15 0.03
CA HIS A 245 -13.20 23.62 0.67
C HIS A 245 -13.57 22.18 0.31
N GLN A 246 -12.91 21.57 -0.68
CA GLN A 246 -13.09 20.15 -1.03
C GLN A 246 -11.99 19.25 -0.48
N LEU A 247 -11.00 19.78 0.23
CA LEU A 247 -9.88 19.00 0.75
C LEU A 247 -10.37 18.05 1.86
N GLU A 248 -10.30 16.76 1.58
CA GLU A 248 -10.72 15.67 2.48
C GLU A 248 -9.55 14.92 3.10
N ARG A 249 -8.44 14.79 2.35
CA ARG A 249 -7.25 14.05 2.77
C ARG A 249 -6.00 14.87 2.58
N ILE A 250 -5.21 14.96 3.64
CA ILE A 250 -3.89 15.58 3.61
C ILE A 250 -2.86 14.68 4.27
N GLU A 251 -1.77 14.44 3.55
CA GLU A 251 -0.60 13.73 4.05
C GLU A 251 0.64 14.56 3.76
N ILE A 252 1.42 14.83 4.80
CA ILE A 252 2.67 15.54 4.66
C ILE A 252 3.77 14.72 5.33
N HIS A 253 4.75 14.32 4.55
CA HIS A 253 5.87 13.51 4.98
C HIS A 253 7.18 14.24 4.73
N ARG A 254 7.88 14.60 5.78
CA ARG A 254 9.26 14.99 5.70
C ARG A 254 10.14 13.77 5.92
N THR A 255 10.86 13.35 4.90
CA THR A 255 11.67 12.12 4.92
C THR A 255 13.10 12.34 5.38
N GLY A 256 13.54 13.59 5.53
CA GLY A 256 14.87 13.96 5.98
C GLY A 256 15.19 13.57 7.42
N ARG A 257 16.31 14.05 7.92
CA ARG A 257 16.81 13.74 9.27
C ARG A 257 15.78 14.05 10.35
N PRO A 258 15.80 13.31 11.48
CA PRO A 258 14.96 13.64 12.64
C PRO A 258 15.17 15.08 13.12
N TYR A 259 14.17 15.67 13.74
CA TYR A 259 14.17 17.06 14.21
C TYR A 259 15.44 17.51 14.97
N ARG A 260 15.98 16.66 15.82
CA ARG A 260 17.15 16.97 16.67
C ARG A 260 18.50 16.78 15.99
N TRP A 261 18.53 16.27 14.76
CA TRP A 261 19.75 15.94 14.03
C TRP A 261 19.99 16.83 12.82
N ASP A 262 19.01 17.68 12.50
CA ASP A 262 19.14 18.67 11.44
C ASP A 262 20.07 19.76 11.98
N GLY A 263 21.28 19.84 11.44
CA GLY A 263 22.27 20.86 11.77
C GLY A 263 21.78 22.29 11.51
N PRO A 264 22.64 23.20 11.06
CA PRO A 264 22.31 24.62 10.88
C PRO A 264 21.17 24.90 9.87
N ASP A 265 20.77 23.91 9.09
CA ASP A 265 19.65 24.03 8.13
C ASP A 265 18.27 23.89 8.79
N TYR A 266 18.23 23.57 10.08
CA TYR A 266 16.98 23.54 10.83
C TYR A 266 16.57 24.97 11.19
N PRO A 267 15.43 25.47 10.71
CA PRO A 267 15.00 26.83 11.01
C PRO A 267 14.48 26.95 12.44
N LEU A 268 15.38 27.11 13.40
CA LEU A 268 15.03 27.34 14.83
C LEU A 268 14.08 28.53 14.99
N CYS A 269 14.15 29.52 14.09
CA CYS A 269 13.27 30.67 14.04
C CYS A 269 11.80 30.32 13.70
N ASP A 270 11.53 29.18 13.04
CA ASP A 270 10.17 28.84 12.62
C ASP A 270 9.41 28.01 13.66
N TYR A 271 10.07 27.58 14.75
CA TYR A 271 9.41 26.96 15.91
C TYR A 271 8.47 27.93 16.66
N GLU A 272 8.82 29.18 16.71
CA GLU A 272 7.99 30.19 17.38
C GLU A 272 6.72 30.51 16.59
N HIS A 273 6.66 30.17 15.31
CA HIS A 273 5.62 30.53 14.37
C HIS A 273 5.01 29.32 13.64
N ALA A 274 4.68 28.27 14.38
CA ALA A 274 3.96 27.15 13.82
C ALA A 274 2.68 27.60 13.09
N LEU A 275 2.52 27.17 11.82
CA LEU A 275 1.37 27.54 11.02
C LEU A 275 0.19 26.61 11.29
N SER A 276 -1.00 27.19 11.36
CA SER A 276 -2.23 26.39 11.44
C SER A 276 -2.56 25.76 10.09
N LEU A 277 -3.03 24.53 10.10
CA LEU A 277 -3.48 23.85 8.90
C LEU A 277 -4.73 24.56 8.34
N CYS A 278 -4.64 25.04 7.11
CA CYS A 278 -5.71 25.74 6.40
C CYS A 278 -6.39 26.83 7.26
N ASN A 279 -5.63 27.55 8.08
CA ASN A 279 -6.14 28.58 8.99
C ASN A 279 -7.34 28.13 9.85
N GLY A 280 -7.34 26.86 10.27
CA GLY A 280 -8.43 26.26 11.04
C GLY A 280 -9.70 25.91 10.23
N GLN A 281 -9.74 26.17 8.93
CA GLN A 281 -10.87 25.81 8.07
C GLN A 281 -10.71 24.40 7.49
N THR A 282 -10.79 23.40 8.35
CA THR A 282 -10.51 21.99 8.01
C THR A 282 -11.77 21.13 8.06
N GLN A 283 -12.94 21.70 7.95
CA GLN A 283 -14.23 21.05 8.22
C GLN A 283 -14.49 19.77 7.40
N ARG A 284 -13.91 19.63 6.21
CA ARG A 284 -14.02 18.44 5.37
C ARG A 284 -12.84 17.50 5.49
N ILE A 285 -11.73 17.95 6.08
CA ILE A 285 -10.56 17.09 6.24
C ILE A 285 -10.90 16.02 7.28
N ASN A 286 -10.97 14.78 6.81
CA ASN A 286 -11.24 13.61 7.63
C ASN A 286 -10.06 12.63 7.71
N TYR A 287 -9.04 12.82 6.88
CA TYR A 287 -7.83 12.02 6.86
C TYR A 287 -6.59 12.90 6.98
N ILE A 288 -5.84 12.71 8.06
CA ILE A 288 -4.60 13.46 8.33
C ILE A 288 -3.47 12.47 8.60
N CYS A 289 -2.36 12.66 7.88
CA CYS A 289 -1.10 12.01 8.17
C CYS A 289 0.02 13.06 8.19
N LEU A 290 0.68 13.23 9.33
CA LEU A 290 1.79 14.15 9.53
C LEU A 290 3.02 13.37 9.98
N ASN A 291 4.05 13.34 9.16
CA ASN A 291 5.28 12.63 9.46
C ASN A 291 6.47 13.61 9.45
N GLY A 292 7.10 13.81 10.59
CA GLY A 292 8.26 14.68 10.73
C GLY A 292 7.94 16.17 10.62
N ILE A 293 6.71 16.58 10.90
CA ILE A 293 6.27 17.98 10.89
C ILE A 293 5.35 18.28 12.08
N HIS A 294 5.27 19.53 12.47
CA HIS A 294 4.36 20.02 13.51
C HIS A 294 3.51 21.18 12.99
N LEU A 295 2.43 21.45 13.68
CA LEU A 295 1.46 22.50 13.37
C LEU A 295 1.17 23.35 14.61
N ASP A 296 0.55 24.51 14.41
CA ASP A 296 -0.19 25.18 15.50
C ASP A 296 -1.46 24.38 15.78
N TRP A 297 -1.37 23.49 16.77
CA TRP A 297 -2.45 22.58 17.16
C TRP A 297 -3.68 23.31 17.69
N ASN A 298 -3.50 24.45 18.33
CA ASN A 298 -4.60 25.22 18.90
C ASN A 298 -5.44 25.90 17.82
N ARG A 299 -4.81 26.36 16.76
CA ARG A 299 -5.48 27.01 15.62
C ARG A 299 -5.86 26.04 14.51
N SER A 300 -5.38 24.81 14.54
CA SER A 300 -5.75 23.76 13.56
C SER A 300 -7.00 23.02 14.06
N CYS A 301 -8.15 23.30 13.47
CA CYS A 301 -9.42 22.70 13.88
C CYS A 301 -9.56 21.27 13.33
N LEU A 302 -8.96 20.30 14.01
CA LEU A 302 -8.94 18.90 13.59
C LEU A 302 -10.07 18.13 14.28
N THR A 303 -11.21 18.02 13.61
CA THR A 303 -12.45 17.38 14.10
C THR A 303 -13.05 16.49 13.01
N ASN A 304 -13.95 15.58 13.37
CA ASN A 304 -14.61 14.64 12.45
C ASN A 304 -13.65 13.76 11.65
N LEU A 305 -12.48 13.44 12.22
CA LEU A 305 -11.48 12.62 11.56
C LEU A 305 -11.94 11.17 11.47
N THR A 306 -11.59 10.53 10.35
CA THR A 306 -11.64 9.08 10.17
C THR A 306 -10.26 8.45 10.35
N ASN A 307 -9.21 9.20 10.06
CA ASN A 307 -7.82 8.79 10.22
C ASN A 307 -6.99 9.92 10.83
N LEU A 308 -6.24 9.59 11.88
CA LEU A 308 -5.22 10.44 12.47
C LEU A 308 -3.91 9.64 12.59
N ASP A 309 -2.90 10.08 11.86
CA ASP A 309 -1.59 9.43 11.81
C ASP A 309 -0.51 10.49 12.08
N LEU A 310 0.13 10.41 13.23
CA LEU A 310 1.19 11.32 13.65
C LEU A 310 2.49 10.55 13.82
N ARG A 311 3.55 10.99 13.15
CA ARG A 311 4.83 10.27 13.16
C ARG A 311 6.02 11.21 13.32
N ARG A 312 7.07 10.71 13.97
CA ARG A 312 8.41 11.32 14.04
C ARG A 312 8.37 12.80 14.44
N MET A 313 7.63 13.12 15.47
CA MET A 313 7.49 14.47 15.99
C MET A 313 7.85 14.49 17.48
N PRO A 314 8.77 15.36 17.92
CA PRO A 314 9.09 15.49 19.33
C PRO A 314 7.85 15.81 20.18
N PRO A 315 7.71 15.25 21.38
CA PRO A 315 6.53 15.48 22.22
C PRO A 315 6.27 16.97 22.54
N ASP A 316 7.32 17.77 22.71
CA ASP A 316 7.25 19.20 22.96
C ASP A 316 6.65 20.02 21.81
N LEU A 317 6.60 19.45 20.60
CA LEU A 317 5.96 20.03 19.43
C LEU A 317 4.60 19.39 19.12
N GLY A 318 4.21 18.41 19.91
CA GLY A 318 2.90 17.77 19.82
C GLY A 318 1.76 18.64 20.35
N PRO A 319 0.52 18.20 20.13
CA PRO A 319 -0.63 18.84 20.77
C PRO A 319 -0.55 18.71 22.30
N SER A 320 -1.10 19.65 23.04
CA SER A 320 -1.32 19.45 24.46
C SER A 320 -2.26 18.24 24.68
N LEU A 321 -2.19 17.61 25.86
CA LEU A 321 -3.05 16.45 26.18
C LEU A 321 -4.53 16.81 26.05
N ASP A 322 -4.95 17.97 26.52
CA ASP A 322 -6.34 18.42 26.43
C ASP A 322 -6.75 18.64 24.97
N ARG A 323 -5.85 19.22 24.16
CA ARG A 323 -6.11 19.42 22.73
C ARG A 323 -6.20 18.08 21.99
N PHE A 324 -5.33 17.15 22.30
CA PHE A 324 -5.37 15.80 21.73
C PHE A 324 -6.67 15.06 22.08
N ARG A 325 -7.07 15.13 23.35
CA ARG A 325 -8.35 14.56 23.79
C ARG A 325 -9.53 15.20 23.03
N TYR A 326 -9.55 16.52 22.93
CA TYR A 326 -10.58 17.23 22.18
C TYR A 326 -10.66 16.76 20.72
N MET A 327 -9.51 16.59 20.06
CA MET A 327 -9.45 16.07 18.67
C MET A 327 -10.08 14.68 18.56
N LEU A 328 -9.78 13.78 19.50
CA LEU A 328 -10.33 12.43 19.53
C LEU A 328 -11.84 12.45 19.85
N GLU A 329 -12.26 13.14 20.89
CA GLU A 329 -13.67 13.27 21.31
C GLU A 329 -14.55 13.90 20.24
N SER A 330 -14.01 14.86 19.49
CA SER A 330 -14.67 15.51 18.35
C SER A 330 -14.63 14.66 17.07
N SER A 331 -14.06 13.44 17.11
CA SER A 331 -13.92 12.54 15.96
C SER A 331 -14.56 11.17 16.22
N PRO A 332 -15.87 11.07 16.45
CA PRO A 332 -16.54 9.81 16.79
C PRO A 332 -16.49 8.76 15.66
N ASN A 333 -16.16 9.20 14.44
CA ASN A 333 -16.00 8.35 13.26
C ASN A 333 -14.56 7.88 13.03
N LEU A 334 -13.65 8.13 13.99
CA LEU A 334 -12.25 7.74 13.87
C LEU A 334 -12.13 6.22 13.75
N ARG A 335 -11.53 5.75 12.64
CA ARG A 335 -11.29 4.33 12.34
C ARG A 335 -9.83 3.95 12.54
N LYS A 336 -8.91 4.87 12.29
CA LYS A 336 -7.48 4.61 12.45
C LYS A 336 -6.82 5.70 13.28
N LEU A 337 -6.09 5.27 14.32
CA LEU A 337 -5.22 6.11 15.13
C LEU A 337 -3.81 5.52 15.11
N SER A 338 -2.84 6.29 14.68
CA SER A 338 -1.43 5.90 14.64
C SER A 338 -0.58 7.00 15.31
N LEU A 339 0.19 6.60 16.31
CA LEU A 339 1.14 7.45 17.03
C LEU A 339 2.49 6.75 16.99
N ASP A 340 3.43 7.28 16.21
CA ASP A 340 4.73 6.69 15.94
C ASP A 340 5.84 7.72 16.20
N GLY A 341 6.44 7.67 17.39
CA GLY A 341 7.35 8.71 17.85
C GLY A 341 6.71 10.10 17.88
N ALA A 342 5.41 10.15 18.14
CA ALA A 342 4.61 11.39 18.12
C ALA A 342 3.41 11.28 19.05
N GLY A 343 2.87 12.44 19.44
CA GLY A 343 1.70 12.52 20.30
C GLY A 343 1.82 13.66 21.32
N PRO A 344 0.86 13.80 22.25
CA PRO A 344 0.92 14.80 23.31
C PRO A 344 2.00 14.46 24.35
N ILE A 345 2.54 15.50 25.01
CA ILE A 345 3.29 15.28 26.25
C ILE A 345 2.34 14.69 27.28
N VAL A 346 2.76 13.59 27.87
CA VAL A 346 2.06 12.97 29.01
C VAL A 346 2.71 13.50 30.29
N PRO A 347 1.99 14.32 31.10
CA PRO A 347 2.53 14.85 32.36
C PRO A 347 2.88 13.71 33.31
N MET A 348 3.96 13.86 34.09
CA MET A 348 4.44 12.83 35.01
C MET A 348 3.39 12.45 36.09
N ASP A 349 2.58 13.40 36.51
CA ASP A 349 1.48 13.22 37.46
C ASP A 349 0.27 12.49 36.84
N SER A 350 0.20 12.39 35.51
CA SER A 350 -0.86 11.66 34.79
C SER A 350 -0.91 10.18 35.12
N TYR A 351 0.21 9.61 35.57
CA TYR A 351 0.26 8.20 36.00
C TYR A 351 -0.36 8.00 37.39
N ALA A 352 -0.42 9.07 38.19
CA ALA A 352 -0.97 9.01 39.55
C ALA A 352 -2.48 9.32 39.59
N ARG A 353 -3.05 9.91 38.56
CA ARG A 353 -4.47 10.27 38.50
C ARG A 353 -5.17 9.56 37.33
N PRO A 354 -6.35 8.95 37.55
CA PRO A 354 -7.11 8.38 36.47
C PRO A 354 -7.64 9.49 35.57
N TYR A 355 -7.20 9.50 34.30
CA TYR A 355 -7.80 10.34 33.28
C TYR A 355 -9.10 9.71 32.78
N PRO A 356 -10.14 10.51 32.53
CA PRO A 356 -11.38 9.96 31.99
C PRO A 356 -11.13 9.35 30.61
N PRO A 357 -11.74 8.20 30.33
CA PRO A 357 -11.55 7.51 29.06
C PRO A 357 -12.11 8.32 27.89
N VAL A 358 -11.45 8.21 26.73
CA VAL A 358 -11.94 8.71 25.45
C VAL A 358 -12.62 7.56 24.71
N PHE A 359 -13.91 7.72 24.40
CA PHE A 359 -14.70 6.69 23.76
C PHE A 359 -14.64 6.80 22.24
N LEU A 360 -14.09 5.78 21.58
CA LEU A 360 -13.88 5.71 20.14
C LEU A 360 -14.58 4.47 19.55
N PRO A 361 -15.90 4.51 19.37
CA PRO A 361 -16.70 3.31 19.05
C PRO A 361 -16.43 2.76 17.64
N ARG A 362 -15.86 3.56 16.74
CA ARG A 362 -15.56 3.14 15.36
C ARG A 362 -14.08 2.88 15.11
N LEU A 363 -13.24 2.96 16.13
CA LEU A 363 -11.81 2.70 15.96
C LEU A 363 -11.57 1.22 15.67
N GLU A 364 -10.98 0.96 14.52
CA GLU A 364 -10.68 -0.37 13.97
C GLU A 364 -9.18 -0.70 14.05
N SER A 365 -8.31 0.30 13.94
CA SER A 365 -6.84 0.12 13.93
C SER A 365 -6.17 1.11 14.88
N LEU A 366 -5.31 0.58 15.76
CA LEU A 366 -4.47 1.35 16.69
C LEU A 366 -3.01 0.96 16.50
N ALA A 367 -2.16 1.94 16.18
CA ALA A 367 -0.72 1.77 16.11
C ALA A 367 -0.02 2.67 17.14
N LEU A 368 0.86 2.10 17.93
CA LEU A 368 1.67 2.78 18.96
C LEU A 368 3.13 2.40 18.77
N GLY A 369 4.00 3.36 18.55
CA GLY A 369 5.40 3.07 18.26
C GLY A 369 6.39 4.20 18.57
N ASP A 370 7.67 3.84 18.61
CA ASP A 370 8.84 4.73 18.73
C ASP A 370 8.79 5.74 19.89
N PHE A 371 8.25 5.33 21.06
CA PHE A 371 8.26 6.13 22.29
C PHE A 371 8.38 5.24 23.54
N LEU A 372 8.54 5.87 24.70
CA LEU A 372 8.63 5.15 25.97
C LEU A 372 7.36 4.30 26.20
N VAL A 373 7.54 3.08 26.68
CA VAL A 373 6.42 2.16 27.00
C VAL A 373 5.39 2.79 27.93
N THR A 374 5.79 3.70 28.80
CA THR A 374 4.90 4.45 29.69
C THR A 374 3.86 5.25 28.93
N TYR A 375 4.23 5.87 27.79
CA TYR A 375 3.29 6.56 26.91
C TYR A 375 2.28 5.58 26.30
N ALA A 376 2.75 4.41 25.83
CA ALA A 376 1.86 3.38 25.31
C ALA A 376 0.86 2.89 26.39
N ILE A 377 1.33 2.70 27.63
CA ILE A 377 0.48 2.36 28.78
C ILE A 377 -0.59 3.44 29.01
N PHE A 378 -0.19 4.70 28.99
CA PHE A 378 -1.11 5.83 29.13
C PHE A 378 -2.16 5.85 28.02
N TYR A 379 -1.74 5.80 26.74
CA TYR A 379 -2.69 5.82 25.61
C TYR A 379 -3.61 4.61 25.62
N ALA A 380 -3.09 3.40 25.84
CA ALA A 380 -3.92 2.20 26.01
C ALA A 380 -4.87 2.32 27.20
N GLY A 381 -4.46 3.05 28.25
CA GLY A 381 -5.28 3.32 29.42
C GLY A 381 -6.49 4.18 29.13
N ILE A 382 -6.30 5.33 28.45
CA ILE A 382 -7.36 6.32 28.21
C ILE A 382 -8.25 5.96 27.00
N ILE A 383 -7.78 5.16 26.05
CA ILE A 383 -8.57 4.77 24.87
C ILE A 383 -9.55 3.66 25.25
N HIS A 384 -10.83 3.92 25.01
CA HIS A 384 -11.89 2.93 25.09
C HIS A 384 -12.48 2.68 23.70
N ALA A 385 -12.08 1.57 23.06
CA ALA A 385 -12.40 1.25 21.67
C ALA A 385 -12.68 -0.25 21.51
N PRO A 386 -13.89 -0.73 21.83
CA PRO A 386 -14.20 -2.16 21.88
C PRO A 386 -14.17 -2.84 20.50
N ASN A 387 -14.25 -2.07 19.41
CA ASN A 387 -14.30 -2.59 18.05
C ASN A 387 -12.93 -2.61 17.34
N ILE A 388 -11.83 -2.47 18.07
CA ILE A 388 -10.49 -2.59 17.50
C ILE A 388 -10.30 -4.00 16.93
N ARG A 389 -9.84 -4.05 15.67
CA ARG A 389 -9.54 -5.27 14.92
C ARG A 389 -8.05 -5.44 14.62
N GLU A 390 -7.30 -4.35 14.66
CA GLU A 390 -5.85 -4.35 14.44
C GLU A 390 -5.13 -3.54 15.51
N ILE A 391 -4.11 -4.15 16.11
CA ILE A 391 -3.16 -3.46 16.99
C ILE A 391 -1.75 -3.66 16.46
N THR A 392 -1.00 -2.58 16.40
CA THR A 392 0.42 -2.55 16.04
C THR A 392 1.22 -1.89 17.15
N LEU A 393 2.18 -2.59 17.71
CA LEU A 393 3.14 -2.11 18.70
C LEU A 393 4.55 -2.19 18.09
N LEU A 394 5.22 -1.03 17.97
CA LEU A 394 6.51 -0.92 17.27
C LEU A 394 7.55 -0.25 18.17
N ASN A 395 8.73 -0.85 18.32
CA ASN A 395 9.92 -0.22 18.91
C ASN A 395 9.64 0.57 20.21
N LEU A 396 8.82 0.03 21.09
CA LEU A 396 8.56 0.70 22.37
C LEU A 396 9.83 0.69 23.21
N VAL A 397 10.22 1.86 23.71
CA VAL A 397 11.44 2.01 24.53
C VAL A 397 11.13 1.64 25.98
N GLY A 398 11.74 0.59 26.46
CA GLY A 398 11.59 0.08 27.80
C GLY A 398 12.25 -1.29 27.95
N GLU A 399 12.44 -1.73 29.18
CA GLU A 399 13.03 -3.06 29.45
C GLU A 399 11.97 -4.15 29.62
N ASP A 400 10.73 -3.76 29.96
CA ASP A 400 9.62 -4.66 30.18
C ASP A 400 8.29 -4.01 29.78
N HIS A 401 7.57 -4.65 28.89
CA HIS A 401 6.29 -4.18 28.37
C HIS A 401 5.06 -4.91 28.98
N ALA A 402 5.28 -5.77 29.97
CA ALA A 402 4.20 -6.56 30.56
C ALA A 402 3.04 -5.71 31.11
N GLN A 403 3.34 -4.54 31.71
CA GLN A 403 2.30 -3.66 32.24
C GLN A 403 1.39 -3.08 31.13
N LEU A 404 1.89 -2.89 29.91
CA LEU A 404 1.07 -2.49 28.76
C LEU A 404 0.00 -3.56 28.47
N PHE A 405 0.40 -4.82 28.43
CA PHE A 405 -0.52 -5.93 28.19
C PHE A 405 -1.55 -6.09 29.31
N LYS A 406 -1.14 -5.85 30.55
CA LYS A 406 -2.08 -5.80 31.69
C LYS A 406 -3.17 -4.76 31.48
N VAL A 407 -2.81 -3.55 31.05
CA VAL A 407 -3.78 -2.47 30.77
C VAL A 407 -4.67 -2.79 29.58
N MET A 408 -4.17 -3.54 28.60
CA MET A 408 -4.91 -3.94 27.40
C MET A 408 -5.83 -5.14 27.63
N THR A 409 -5.66 -5.88 28.74
CA THR A 409 -6.45 -7.09 29.02
C THR A 409 -7.95 -6.79 29.05
N GLY A 410 -8.73 -7.53 28.26
CA GLY A 410 -10.18 -7.41 28.14
C GLY A 410 -10.71 -6.19 27.39
N LYS A 411 -9.84 -5.29 26.92
CA LYS A 411 -10.27 -4.07 26.21
C LYS A 411 -10.62 -4.27 24.75
N PHE A 412 -10.02 -5.27 24.08
CA PHE A 412 -10.08 -5.44 22.63
C PHE A 412 -10.54 -6.84 22.21
N PRO A 413 -11.77 -7.26 22.56
CA PRO A 413 -12.26 -8.63 22.33
C PRO A 413 -12.45 -8.96 20.83
N GLU A 414 -12.54 -7.95 19.97
CA GLU A 414 -12.74 -8.10 18.53
C GLU A 414 -11.42 -8.09 17.72
N LEU A 415 -10.26 -8.20 18.40
CA LEU A 415 -8.96 -8.15 17.77
C LEU A 415 -8.75 -9.33 16.81
N LEU A 416 -8.43 -9.03 15.55
CA LEU A 416 -8.18 -10.00 14.48
C LEU A 416 -6.71 -10.07 14.09
N MET A 417 -6.00 -8.94 14.15
CA MET A 417 -4.60 -8.82 13.71
C MET A 417 -3.76 -8.13 14.77
N LEU A 418 -2.60 -8.71 15.06
CA LEU A 418 -1.63 -8.18 16.01
C LEU A 418 -0.25 -8.12 15.39
N THR A 419 0.37 -6.95 15.43
CA THR A 419 1.77 -6.76 15.03
C THR A 419 2.60 -6.33 16.24
N LEU A 420 3.66 -7.09 16.53
CA LEU A 420 4.60 -6.84 17.61
C LEU A 420 6.01 -6.72 17.01
N PHE A 421 6.63 -5.57 17.14
CA PHE A 421 8.01 -5.35 16.70
C PHE A 421 8.86 -4.87 17.86
N SER A 422 9.94 -5.60 18.18
CA SER A 422 10.86 -5.30 19.28
C SER A 422 10.17 -5.10 20.64
N VAL A 423 9.13 -5.91 20.92
CA VAL A 423 8.46 -5.91 22.22
C VAL A 423 9.18 -6.85 23.17
N LYS A 424 9.58 -6.34 24.32
CA LYS A 424 10.34 -7.07 25.34
C LYS A 424 9.49 -7.42 26.53
N ILE A 425 9.58 -8.67 26.97
CA ILE A 425 8.91 -9.15 28.16
C ILE A 425 9.96 -9.86 29.01
N ARG A 426 10.24 -9.33 30.19
CA ARG A 426 11.22 -9.94 31.09
C ARG A 426 10.80 -11.35 31.49
N LYS A 427 11.76 -12.27 31.52
CA LYS A 427 11.53 -13.62 32.02
C LYS A 427 11.19 -13.56 33.51
N GLY A 428 10.06 -14.14 33.90
CA GLY A 428 9.66 -14.23 35.30
C GLY A 428 8.23 -14.71 35.48
N LEU A 429 7.96 -15.26 36.66
CA LEU A 429 6.65 -15.78 37.07
C LEU A 429 5.51 -14.75 36.92
N GLU A 430 5.82 -13.47 37.18
CA GLU A 430 4.80 -12.41 37.11
C GLU A 430 4.38 -12.07 35.67
N ASN A 431 5.27 -12.21 34.70
CA ASN A 431 4.97 -11.85 33.32
C ASN A 431 4.05 -12.88 32.64
N GLY A 432 4.21 -14.16 32.96
CA GLY A 432 3.24 -15.19 32.56
C GLY A 432 1.84 -14.91 33.10
N ARG A 433 1.74 -14.43 34.37
CA ARG A 433 0.47 -14.01 34.99
C ARG A 433 -0.23 -12.88 34.25
N ILE A 434 0.51 -12.00 33.61
CA ILE A 434 -0.02 -10.86 32.86
C ILE A 434 -0.36 -11.26 31.41
N MET A 435 0.56 -11.98 30.77
CA MET A 435 0.45 -12.28 29.34
C MET A 435 -0.64 -13.30 29.02
N VAL A 436 -0.79 -14.33 29.82
CA VAL A 436 -1.80 -15.37 29.59
C VAL A 436 -3.24 -14.81 29.65
N PRO A 437 -3.64 -14.05 30.69
CA PRO A 437 -4.96 -13.40 30.71
C PRO A 437 -5.19 -12.46 29.54
N TRP A 438 -4.15 -11.74 29.11
CA TRP A 438 -4.25 -10.87 27.93
C TRP A 438 -4.52 -11.69 26.67
N LEU A 439 -3.73 -12.74 26.39
CA LEU A 439 -3.93 -13.61 25.23
C LEU A 439 -5.30 -14.30 25.25
N LEU A 440 -5.80 -14.70 26.41
CA LEU A 440 -7.15 -15.25 26.56
C LEU A 440 -8.24 -14.21 26.29
N SER A 441 -7.95 -12.92 26.50
CA SER A 441 -8.91 -11.83 26.23
C SER A 441 -9.06 -11.46 24.76
N ILE A 442 -8.25 -12.05 23.87
CA ILE A 442 -8.26 -11.81 22.42
C ILE A 442 -8.51 -13.11 21.61
N PRO A 443 -9.61 -13.84 21.86
CA PRO A 443 -9.84 -15.18 21.32
C PRO A 443 -9.99 -15.22 19.79
N LYS A 444 -10.43 -14.11 19.17
CA LYS A 444 -10.75 -14.01 17.74
C LYS A 444 -9.54 -13.71 16.84
N ILE A 445 -8.34 -13.65 17.41
CA ILE A 445 -7.15 -13.30 16.65
C ILE A 445 -6.85 -14.35 15.56
N LYS A 446 -6.66 -13.88 14.33
CA LYS A 446 -6.41 -14.73 13.15
C LYS A 446 -4.98 -14.61 12.62
N PHE A 447 -4.36 -13.48 12.83
CA PHE A 447 -3.02 -13.19 12.31
C PHE A 447 -2.16 -12.51 13.36
N ILE A 448 -0.94 -13.02 13.55
CA ILE A 448 0.08 -12.38 14.39
C ILE A 448 1.35 -12.19 13.57
N ARG A 449 1.85 -10.95 13.55
CA ARG A 449 3.19 -10.62 13.03
C ARG A 449 4.11 -10.35 14.20
N MET A 450 5.27 -11.00 14.23
CA MET A 450 6.27 -10.84 15.26
C MET A 450 7.64 -10.62 14.63
N ALA A 451 8.33 -9.54 15.03
CA ALA A 451 9.68 -9.26 14.58
C ALA A 451 10.57 -8.78 15.73
N GLY A 452 11.82 -9.27 15.79
CA GLY A 452 12.76 -8.90 16.84
C GLY A 452 12.27 -9.22 18.25
N MET A 453 11.53 -10.34 18.39
CA MET A 453 10.98 -10.80 19.66
C MET A 453 11.87 -11.85 20.31
N GLU A 454 11.82 -11.94 21.64
CA GLU A 454 12.47 -13.04 22.35
C GLU A 454 11.74 -14.37 22.06
N PRO A 455 12.48 -15.49 21.92
CA PRO A 455 11.91 -16.80 21.58
C PRO A 455 10.82 -17.27 22.53
N ASP A 456 10.96 -16.94 23.82
CA ASP A 456 10.05 -17.34 24.90
C ASP A 456 8.62 -16.79 24.73
N MET A 457 8.44 -15.77 23.87
CA MET A 457 7.12 -15.22 23.57
C MET A 457 6.20 -16.26 22.93
N LEU A 458 6.73 -17.14 22.11
CA LEU A 458 5.98 -18.23 21.50
C LEU A 458 5.55 -19.28 22.53
N ASP A 459 6.33 -19.47 23.59
CA ASP A 459 6.00 -20.42 24.66
C ASP A 459 4.75 -20.02 25.45
N LEU A 460 4.37 -18.74 25.45
CA LEU A 460 3.16 -18.26 26.12
C LEU A 460 1.84 -18.75 25.50
N PHE A 461 1.89 -19.24 24.26
CA PHE A 461 0.72 -19.83 23.58
C PHE A 461 0.48 -21.30 23.95
N TYR A 462 1.32 -21.89 24.83
CA TYR A 462 1.24 -23.29 25.26
C TYR A 462 0.59 -23.45 26.63
N VAL A 463 -0.63 -23.08 26.79
CA VAL A 463 -1.33 -23.40 28.01
C VAL A 463 -2.38 -24.47 27.72
N ASP A 464 -1.93 -25.72 27.73
CA ASP A 464 -2.79 -26.89 27.72
C ASP A 464 -2.76 -27.55 29.10
N GLY A 465 -3.94 -27.78 29.69
CA GLY A 465 -4.06 -28.47 30.95
C GLY A 465 -3.60 -29.93 30.93
N ARG A 466 -3.30 -30.49 29.74
CA ARG A 466 -2.69 -31.84 29.59
C ARG A 466 -1.18 -31.81 29.76
N PHE A 467 -0.55 -30.67 29.57
CA PHE A 467 0.88 -30.52 29.74
C PHE A 467 1.17 -29.98 31.12
N HIS A 468 2.16 -30.59 31.76
CA HIS A 468 2.67 -30.09 33.03
C HIS A 468 2.86 -28.59 32.86
N ILE A 469 2.00 -27.86 33.58
CA ILE A 469 2.18 -26.44 33.78
C ILE A 469 3.62 -26.33 34.17
N ARG A 470 4.47 -25.78 33.27
CA ARG A 470 5.87 -25.52 33.58
C ARG A 470 5.86 -24.88 34.96
N ASN A 471 6.81 -25.24 35.77
CA ASN A 471 6.96 -24.73 37.16
C ASN A 471 6.94 -23.19 37.24
N ASP A 472 6.89 -22.52 36.13
CA ASP A 472 6.96 -21.08 35.92
C ASP A 472 5.59 -20.40 35.90
N ILE A 473 4.45 -21.14 35.80
CA ILE A 473 3.10 -20.57 35.91
C ILE A 473 2.68 -20.60 37.38
N PRO A 474 2.26 -19.46 37.93
CA PRO A 474 1.86 -19.42 39.33
C PRO A 474 0.74 -20.38 39.66
N LEU A 475 0.84 -20.97 40.84
CA LEU A 475 -0.06 -22.03 41.32
C LEU A 475 -1.55 -21.62 41.30
N ASN A 476 -1.88 -20.36 41.60
CA ASN A 476 -3.23 -19.81 41.57
C ASN A 476 -3.78 -19.68 40.14
N LEU A 477 -2.97 -19.14 39.17
CA LEU A 477 -3.39 -19.05 37.78
C LEU A 477 -3.50 -20.44 37.15
N ALA A 478 -2.57 -21.33 37.48
CA ALA A 478 -2.63 -22.73 37.13
C ALA A 478 -3.90 -23.41 37.72
N THR A 479 -4.32 -23.01 38.91
CA THR A 479 -5.49 -23.53 39.57
C THR A 479 -6.77 -22.98 38.93
N GLU A 480 -6.84 -21.67 38.64
CA GLU A 480 -7.95 -21.04 37.91
C GLU A 480 -8.11 -21.63 36.52
N MET A 481 -7.01 -21.82 35.78
CA MET A 481 -7.00 -22.45 34.47
C MET A 481 -7.41 -23.93 34.55
N LYS A 482 -6.93 -24.68 35.55
CA LYS A 482 -7.37 -26.05 35.79
C LYS A 482 -8.87 -26.12 36.12
N GLN A 483 -9.38 -25.19 36.91
CA GLN A 483 -10.81 -25.11 37.25
C GLN A 483 -11.65 -24.77 36.01
N ALA A 484 -11.20 -23.83 35.18
CA ALA A 484 -11.86 -23.49 33.90
C ALA A 484 -11.84 -24.66 32.90
N ILE A 485 -10.75 -25.41 32.83
CA ILE A 485 -10.60 -26.62 32.01
C ILE A 485 -11.54 -27.74 32.57
N LEU A 486 -11.57 -27.93 33.87
CA LEU A 486 -12.43 -28.91 34.50
C LEU A 486 -13.92 -28.58 34.34
N ALA A 487 -14.28 -27.30 34.39
CA ALA A 487 -15.66 -26.83 34.22
C ALA A 487 -16.16 -27.03 32.78
N ASN A 488 -15.30 -26.90 31.77
CA ASN A 488 -15.66 -26.97 30.35
C ASN A 488 -15.36 -28.33 29.70
N GLY A 489 -14.69 -29.25 30.40
CA GLY A 489 -14.32 -30.58 29.88
C GLY A 489 -13.32 -30.62 28.74
N SER A 490 -12.79 -29.47 28.32
CA SER A 490 -11.86 -29.34 27.20
C SER A 490 -10.66 -28.46 27.57
N PRO A 491 -9.48 -28.74 27.06
CA PRO A 491 -8.32 -27.85 27.28
C PRO A 491 -8.60 -26.46 26.70
N ILE A 492 -8.24 -25.40 27.43
CA ILE A 492 -8.33 -24.03 26.93
C ILE A 492 -7.13 -23.79 26.00
N THR A 493 -7.43 -23.63 24.74
CA THR A 493 -6.42 -23.28 23.75
C THR A 493 -6.34 -21.75 23.64
N ILE A 494 -5.13 -21.22 23.78
CA ILE A 494 -4.89 -19.78 23.59
C ILE A 494 -4.98 -19.42 22.11
N CYS A 495 -5.73 -18.38 21.78
CA CYS A 495 -5.96 -17.91 20.42
C CYS A 495 -6.41 -19.06 19.48
N PRO A 496 -7.56 -19.67 19.70
CA PRO A 496 -8.00 -20.86 18.94
C PRO A 496 -8.24 -20.58 17.46
N GLU A 497 -8.60 -19.34 17.10
CA GLU A 497 -8.86 -18.92 15.73
C GLU A 497 -7.59 -18.46 14.98
N LEU A 498 -6.41 -18.58 15.58
CA LEU A 498 -5.15 -18.16 14.93
C LEU A 498 -4.86 -19.02 13.72
N GLU A 499 -4.96 -18.40 12.54
CA GLU A 499 -4.79 -19.05 11.24
C GLU A 499 -3.36 -18.90 10.69
N ALA A 500 -2.69 -17.79 11.00
CA ALA A 500 -1.36 -17.53 10.45
C ALA A 500 -0.46 -16.72 11.39
N ILE A 501 0.84 -16.96 11.26
CA ILE A 501 1.88 -16.12 11.85
C ILE A 501 2.88 -15.68 10.79
N GLU A 502 3.43 -14.47 10.98
CA GLU A 502 4.60 -13.96 10.27
C GLU A 502 5.72 -13.72 11.28
N VAL A 503 6.88 -14.30 11.01
CA VAL A 503 8.03 -14.24 11.91
C VAL A 503 9.26 -13.67 11.21
N GLN A 504 9.93 -12.74 11.90
CA GLN A 504 11.18 -12.14 11.47
C GLN A 504 12.13 -12.02 12.66
N GLN A 505 13.37 -12.44 12.48
CA GLN A 505 14.40 -12.39 13.54
C GLN A 505 13.96 -13.10 14.84
N ILE A 506 13.33 -14.27 14.71
CA ILE A 506 12.96 -15.15 15.81
C ILE A 506 13.67 -16.48 15.57
N ASP A 507 14.09 -17.13 16.66
CA ASP A 507 14.71 -18.45 16.60
C ASP A 507 13.81 -19.47 15.92
N ILE A 508 14.34 -20.14 14.90
CA ILE A 508 13.56 -21.05 14.06
C ILE A 508 13.10 -22.29 14.82
N ASN A 509 13.90 -22.80 15.76
CA ASN A 509 13.55 -23.97 16.56
C ASN A 509 12.32 -23.69 17.42
N SER A 510 12.21 -22.48 17.94
CA SER A 510 11.02 -22.03 18.68
C SER A 510 9.81 -21.93 17.78
N VAL A 511 9.96 -21.47 16.53
CA VAL A 511 8.88 -21.44 15.53
C VAL A 511 8.41 -22.85 15.17
N VAL A 512 9.35 -23.77 14.90
CA VAL A 512 9.04 -25.18 14.59
C VAL A 512 8.31 -25.86 15.74
N ARG A 513 8.78 -25.63 16.96
CA ARG A 513 8.12 -26.14 18.18
C ARG A 513 6.70 -25.60 18.28
N PHE A 514 6.53 -24.29 18.12
CA PHE A 514 5.22 -23.64 18.14
C PHE A 514 4.25 -24.26 17.13
N VAL A 515 4.65 -24.40 15.86
CA VAL A 515 3.82 -25.02 14.81
C VAL A 515 3.44 -26.45 15.15
N SER A 516 4.40 -27.25 15.63
CA SER A 516 4.19 -28.64 16.01
C SER A 516 3.21 -28.77 17.18
N ASP A 517 3.32 -27.90 18.18
CA ASP A 517 2.47 -27.91 19.37
C ASP A 517 1.05 -27.45 19.03
N ARG A 518 0.88 -26.42 18.16
CA ARG A 518 -0.45 -26.02 17.66
C ARG A 518 -1.16 -27.17 16.95
N LYS A 519 -0.43 -27.96 16.14
CA LYS A 519 -0.98 -29.14 15.49
C LYS A 519 -1.39 -30.21 16.50
N ARG A 520 -0.58 -30.44 17.55
CA ARG A 520 -0.89 -31.40 18.62
C ARG A 520 -2.13 -30.99 19.44
N LEU A 521 -2.39 -29.66 19.57
CA LEU A 521 -3.55 -29.11 20.23
C LEU A 521 -4.82 -29.08 19.35
N GLU A 522 -4.76 -29.65 18.14
CA GLU A 522 -5.86 -29.68 17.17
C GLU A 522 -6.29 -28.29 16.65
N VAL A 523 -5.42 -27.30 16.75
CA VAL A 523 -5.61 -25.94 16.22
C VAL A 523 -4.44 -25.52 15.32
N PRO A 524 -4.19 -26.27 14.23
CA PRO A 524 -3.02 -26.05 13.37
C PRO A 524 -3.09 -24.67 12.70
N LEU A 525 -1.92 -24.11 12.44
CA LEU A 525 -1.82 -22.93 11.59
C LEU A 525 -2.07 -23.32 10.12
N ARG A 526 -2.72 -22.42 9.37
CA ARG A 526 -2.89 -22.54 7.92
C ARG A 526 -1.69 -22.02 7.15
N ASN A 527 -1.10 -20.90 7.62
CA ASN A 527 0.00 -20.26 6.95
C ASN A 527 1.10 -19.86 7.94
N LEU A 528 2.35 -20.06 7.51
CA LEU A 528 3.54 -19.56 8.18
C LEU A 528 4.33 -18.69 7.20
N TYR A 529 4.50 -17.41 7.54
CA TYR A 529 5.27 -16.46 6.76
C TYR A 529 6.64 -16.26 7.44
N ILE A 530 7.69 -16.54 6.70
CA ILE A 530 9.07 -16.34 7.18
C ILE A 530 9.75 -15.31 6.28
N HIS A 531 10.40 -14.33 6.87
CA HIS A 531 11.13 -13.33 6.11
C HIS A 531 12.29 -13.97 5.35
N LEU A 532 12.50 -13.59 4.07
CA LEU A 532 13.51 -14.20 3.19
C LEU A 532 14.92 -14.20 3.80
N ASN A 533 15.32 -13.12 4.48
CA ASN A 533 16.63 -13.04 5.12
C ASN A 533 16.76 -14.06 6.25
N SER A 534 15.70 -14.28 7.03
CA SER A 534 15.69 -15.31 8.09
C SER A 534 15.72 -16.71 7.50
N PHE A 535 15.00 -16.93 6.39
CA PHE A 535 15.03 -18.19 5.67
C PHE A 535 16.41 -18.52 5.09
N ASN A 536 17.07 -17.55 4.46
CA ASN A 536 18.41 -17.73 3.90
C ASN A 536 19.50 -17.96 4.98
N ALA A 537 19.23 -17.57 6.22
CA ALA A 537 20.11 -17.82 7.36
C ALA A 537 19.90 -19.19 8.01
N MET A 538 18.87 -19.95 7.61
CA MET A 538 18.59 -21.28 8.15
C MET A 538 19.62 -22.31 7.70
N THR A 539 19.88 -23.26 8.59
CA THR A 539 20.65 -24.44 8.26
C THR A 539 19.84 -25.40 7.36
N PRO A 540 20.50 -26.27 6.58
CA PRO A 540 19.82 -27.30 5.81
C PRO A 540 18.91 -28.20 6.66
N ASP A 541 19.30 -28.51 7.89
CA ASP A 541 18.53 -29.35 8.80
C ASP A 541 17.24 -28.65 9.27
N GLU A 542 17.30 -27.36 9.63
CA GLU A 542 16.12 -26.55 9.97
C GLU A 542 15.15 -26.43 8.79
N THR A 543 15.69 -26.23 7.60
CA THR A 543 14.88 -26.19 6.38
C THR A 543 14.20 -27.54 6.10
N ALA A 544 14.93 -28.65 6.31
CA ALA A 544 14.40 -30.01 6.14
C ALA A 544 13.28 -30.30 7.15
N ILE A 545 13.41 -29.88 8.42
CA ILE A 545 12.38 -30.05 9.44
C ILE A 545 11.10 -29.32 9.04
N LEU A 546 11.19 -28.08 8.55
CA LEU A 546 10.03 -27.33 8.06
C LEU A 546 9.40 -27.96 6.82
N GLN A 547 10.20 -28.51 5.90
CA GLN A 547 9.72 -29.17 4.68
C GLN A 547 9.14 -30.57 4.92
N THR A 548 9.63 -31.31 5.91
CA THR A 548 9.11 -32.65 6.25
C THR A 548 7.77 -32.59 6.97
N GLN A 549 7.40 -31.46 7.55
CA GLN A 549 6.06 -31.24 8.10
C GLN A 549 5.01 -30.97 7.00
N LYS A 550 5.06 -31.70 5.92
CA LYS A 550 4.38 -31.60 4.62
C LYS A 550 2.85 -31.59 4.62
N TYR A 551 2.22 -31.52 5.76
CA TYR A 551 0.76 -31.49 5.92
C TYR A 551 0.37 -30.23 6.69
N GLU A 552 0.26 -29.07 5.98
CA GLU A 552 -0.16 -27.80 6.54
C GLU A 552 0.74 -27.28 7.71
N PRO A 553 1.26 -26.11 7.69
CA PRO A 553 0.80 -24.91 6.99
C PRO A 553 1.42 -24.74 5.60
N ASN A 554 0.73 -24.00 4.75
CA ASN A 554 1.31 -23.50 3.52
C ASN A 554 2.43 -22.51 3.87
N PHE A 555 3.68 -22.87 3.55
CA PHE A 555 4.81 -21.97 3.76
C PHE A 555 4.84 -20.92 2.66
N VAL A 556 4.72 -19.65 3.04
CA VAL A 556 4.84 -18.53 2.11
C VAL A 556 6.03 -17.68 2.54
N TYR A 557 7.01 -17.54 1.66
CA TYR A 557 8.16 -16.67 1.92
C TYR A 557 7.81 -15.22 1.61
N VAL A 558 7.97 -14.34 2.59
CA VAL A 558 7.74 -12.90 2.43
C VAL A 558 9.03 -12.24 2.00
N THR A 559 9.09 -11.77 0.77
CA THR A 559 10.30 -11.13 0.22
C THR A 559 10.41 -9.64 0.52
N VAL A 560 9.31 -8.98 0.94
CA VAL A 560 9.29 -7.53 1.18
C VAL A 560 8.48 -7.21 2.45
N PRO A 561 9.05 -6.54 3.45
CA PRO A 561 8.43 -6.33 4.76
C PRO A 561 7.22 -5.38 4.79
N MET A 562 6.86 -4.72 3.68
CA MET A 562 5.80 -3.68 3.66
C MET A 562 4.55 -4.03 2.83
N ARG A 563 4.40 -5.25 2.36
CA ARG A 563 3.17 -5.66 1.66
C ARG A 563 2.27 -6.43 2.59
N LEU A 564 0.96 -6.15 2.52
CA LEU A 564 -0.02 -6.97 3.19
C LEU A 564 0.10 -8.42 2.70
N THR A 565 0.08 -9.36 3.62
CA THR A 565 0.01 -10.78 3.25
C THR A 565 -1.37 -11.09 2.68
N PRO A 566 -1.54 -12.14 1.86
CA PRO A 566 -2.85 -12.52 1.32
C PRO A 566 -3.92 -12.73 2.40
N ILE A 567 -3.52 -13.18 3.59
CA ILE A 567 -4.44 -13.36 4.70
C ILE A 567 -4.88 -12.02 5.29
N GLU A 568 -3.97 -11.06 5.45
CA GLU A 568 -4.31 -9.70 5.88
C GLU A 568 -5.28 -9.05 4.89
N GLU A 569 -5.03 -9.17 3.58
CA GLU A 569 -5.94 -8.68 2.55
C GLU A 569 -7.32 -9.33 2.65
N SER A 570 -7.37 -10.64 2.91
CA SER A 570 -8.63 -11.37 3.08
C SER A 570 -9.41 -10.86 4.30
N ILE A 571 -8.73 -10.70 5.44
CA ILE A 571 -9.33 -10.16 6.67
C ILE A 571 -9.85 -8.75 6.42
N TRP A 572 -9.05 -7.87 5.79
CA TRP A 572 -9.46 -6.52 5.46
C TRP A 572 -10.62 -6.45 4.46
N LYS A 573 -10.69 -7.37 3.50
CA LYS A 573 -11.85 -7.48 2.60
C LYS A 573 -13.11 -7.87 3.36
N GLN A 574 -13.03 -8.78 4.31
CA GLN A 574 -14.16 -9.15 5.16
C GLN A 574 -14.63 -7.98 6.04
N VAL A 575 -13.69 -7.20 6.56
CA VAL A 575 -13.98 -6.01 7.40
C VAL A 575 -14.64 -4.88 6.61
N ARG A 576 -14.26 -4.69 5.34
CA ARG A 576 -14.78 -3.61 4.47
C ARG A 576 -16.05 -4.00 3.73
N GLY A 577 -16.32 -5.27 3.56
CA GLY A 577 -17.49 -5.80 2.83
C GLY A 577 -18.73 -6.03 3.70
N GLY A 578 -18.63 -5.78 5.00
CA GLY A 578 -19.76 -5.68 5.92
C GLY A 578 -20.05 -4.21 6.22
#